data_86229e4259ea5f5e8765883a8b45e63b
#
_entry.id   86229e4259ea5f5e8765883a8b45e63b
#
_cell.length_a   1.000
_cell.length_b   1.000
_cell.length_c   1.000
_cell.angle_alpha   90.00
_cell.angle_beta   90.00
_cell.angle_gamma   90.00
#
_symmetry.space_group_name_H-M   'P 1'
#
loop_
_entity.id
_entity.type
_entity.pdbx_description
1 polymer ?
#
loop_
_entity_poly.entity_id
_entity_poly.type
_entity_poly.pdbx_seq_one_letter_code
_entity_poly.pdbx_strand_id
1 'polypeptide(L)'
;MLIHCVFCNIRPDAPRADLAAVYADFASLVGVVPGMLSFQSGPNRDYENKSPAHGEGFVVTFTDRAAHLAYDAHPLHQAAGARLCDLCVGGYDGIVAYDLEV
;
A
#
# COMPACT_ATOMS: atom_id res chain seq x y z
N MET A 1 6.55 7.00 15.77
CA MET A 1 6.47 6.17 14.55
C MET A 1 5.36 6.66 13.64
N LEU A 2 5.45 6.36 12.38
CA LEU A 2 4.41 6.63 11.38
C LEU A 2 3.84 5.32 10.89
N ILE A 3 2.53 5.17 10.98
CA ILE A 3 1.79 4.02 10.45
C ILE A 3 1.08 4.47 9.17
N HIS A 4 1.59 4.00 8.04
CA HIS A 4 1.07 4.33 6.72
C HIS A 4 0.11 3.24 6.28
N CYS A 5 -1.20 3.58 6.24
CA CYS A 5 -2.27 2.64 5.94
C CYS A 5 -2.85 2.97 4.56
N VAL A 6 -2.83 2.02 3.66
CA VAL A 6 -3.32 2.20 2.29
C VAL A 6 -4.38 1.15 2.00
N PHE A 7 -5.53 1.59 1.49
CA PHE A 7 -6.63 0.70 1.09
C PHE A 7 -7.04 0.98 -0.35
N CYS A 8 -7.36 -0.09 -1.07
CA CYS A 8 -7.52 -0.04 -2.51
C CYS A 8 -8.85 -0.66 -2.94
N ASN A 9 -9.47 0.01 -3.91
CA ASN A 9 -10.60 -0.54 -4.65
C ASN A 9 -10.08 -1.28 -5.88
N ILE A 10 -9.72 -2.55 -5.69
CA ILE A 10 -9.15 -3.38 -6.75
C ILE A 10 -10.25 -3.79 -7.72
N ARG A 11 -9.99 -3.69 -9.03
CA ARG A 11 -10.93 -4.14 -10.05
C ARG A 11 -11.25 -5.63 -9.90
N PRO A 12 -12.51 -6.03 -10.06
CA PRO A 12 -12.88 -7.46 -9.95
C PRO A 12 -12.15 -8.37 -10.92
N ASP A 13 -11.75 -7.84 -12.09
CA ASP A 13 -11.04 -8.58 -13.13
C ASP A 13 -9.52 -8.52 -13.00
N ALA A 14 -8.98 -7.81 -11.98
CA ALA A 14 -7.55 -7.73 -11.78
C ALA A 14 -6.98 -9.10 -11.33
N PRO A 15 -5.93 -9.59 -12.00
CA PRO A 15 -5.32 -10.86 -11.59
C PRO A 15 -4.73 -10.77 -10.19
N ARG A 16 -5.01 -11.77 -9.34
CA ARG A 16 -4.46 -11.82 -7.97
C ARG A 16 -2.93 -11.87 -7.98
N ALA A 17 -2.33 -12.53 -8.98
CA ALA A 17 -0.89 -12.60 -9.13
C ALA A 17 -0.25 -11.23 -9.34
N ASP A 18 -0.93 -10.32 -10.03
CA ASP A 18 -0.43 -8.96 -10.26
C ASP A 18 -0.43 -8.14 -8.97
N LEU A 19 -1.48 -8.25 -8.17
CA LEU A 19 -1.53 -7.60 -6.87
C LEU A 19 -0.48 -8.17 -5.91
N ALA A 20 -0.31 -9.49 -5.89
CA ALA A 20 0.72 -10.14 -5.09
C ALA A 20 2.13 -9.67 -5.48
N ALA A 21 2.40 -9.48 -6.77
CA ALA A 21 3.68 -8.96 -7.26
C ALA A 21 3.94 -7.51 -6.79
N VAL A 22 2.91 -6.66 -6.84
CA VAL A 22 3.01 -5.28 -6.33
C VAL A 22 3.33 -5.29 -4.83
N TYR A 23 2.61 -6.08 -4.04
CA TYR A 23 2.85 -6.18 -2.61
C TYR A 23 4.26 -6.71 -2.30
N ALA A 24 4.74 -7.70 -3.05
CA ALA A 24 6.08 -8.23 -2.89
C ALA A 24 7.15 -7.16 -3.14
N ASP A 25 6.96 -6.31 -4.15
CA ASP A 25 7.87 -5.21 -4.44
C ASP A 25 7.90 -4.18 -3.31
N PHE A 26 6.75 -3.79 -2.78
CA PHE A 26 6.70 -2.89 -1.62
C PHE A 26 7.40 -3.53 -0.41
N ALA A 27 7.08 -4.79 -0.11
CA ALA A 27 7.66 -5.50 1.03
C ALA A 27 9.18 -5.64 0.94
N SER A 28 9.71 -5.76 -0.27
CA SER A 28 11.15 -5.89 -0.51
C SER A 28 11.95 -4.66 -0.09
N LEU A 29 11.29 -3.53 0.10
CA LEU A 29 11.94 -2.29 0.53
C LEU A 29 12.21 -2.24 2.04
N VAL A 30 11.61 -3.12 2.83
CA VAL A 30 11.96 -3.31 4.23
C VAL A 30 13.43 -3.76 4.31
N GLY A 31 14.24 -3.01 5.07
CA GLY A 31 15.69 -3.27 5.15
C GLY A 31 16.51 -2.63 4.03
N VAL A 32 15.86 -2.08 3.00
CA VAL A 32 16.50 -1.30 1.92
C VAL A 32 16.34 0.20 2.18
N VAL A 33 15.12 0.64 2.47
CA VAL A 33 14.83 2.03 2.86
C VAL A 33 15.10 2.18 4.35
N PRO A 34 16.06 3.03 4.75
CA PRO A 34 16.31 3.26 6.18
C PRO A 34 15.06 3.75 6.91
N GLY A 35 14.73 3.11 8.02
CA GLY A 35 13.56 3.47 8.83
C GLY A 35 12.24 2.84 8.37
N MET A 36 12.21 2.08 7.29
CA MET A 36 11.07 1.25 6.92
C MET A 36 11.14 -0.04 7.73
N LEU A 37 10.24 -0.19 8.70
CA LEU A 37 10.33 -1.25 9.72
C LEU A 37 9.57 -2.52 9.34
N SER A 38 8.40 -2.38 8.72
CA SER A 38 7.56 -3.53 8.41
C SER A 38 6.58 -3.21 7.28
N PHE A 39 6.11 -4.27 6.63
CA PHE A 39 5.05 -4.24 5.64
C PHE A 39 4.11 -5.42 5.87
N GLN A 40 2.80 -5.17 5.96
CA GLN A 40 1.76 -6.20 6.01
C GLN A 40 0.69 -5.86 4.99
N SER A 41 0.13 -6.89 4.36
CA SER A 41 -0.95 -6.73 3.39
C SER A 41 -2.01 -7.82 3.54
N GLY A 42 -3.20 -7.55 3.07
CA GLY A 42 -4.27 -8.53 3.09
C GLY A 42 -5.62 -7.97 2.72
N PRO A 43 -6.66 -8.81 2.71
CA PRO A 43 -8.01 -8.37 2.48
C PRO A 43 -8.53 -7.52 3.63
N ASN A 44 -9.30 -6.48 3.30
CA ASN A 44 -10.08 -5.73 4.28
C ASN A 44 -11.39 -6.47 4.51
N ARG A 45 -11.57 -7.02 5.71
CA ARG A 45 -12.79 -7.76 6.07
C ARG A 45 -14.00 -6.87 6.28
N ASP A 46 -13.75 -5.60 6.63
CA ASP A 46 -14.81 -4.58 6.77
C ASP A 46 -16.01 -5.07 7.59
N TYR A 47 -15.75 -5.62 8.76
CA TYR A 47 -16.78 -6.24 9.60
C TYR A 47 -17.93 -5.30 9.97
N GLU A 48 -17.67 -4.00 10.00
CA GLU A 48 -18.67 -2.99 10.31
C GLU A 48 -19.34 -2.39 9.08
N ASN A 49 -18.97 -2.84 7.89
CA ASN A 49 -19.50 -2.34 6.60
C ASN A 49 -19.30 -0.81 6.45
N LYS A 50 -18.09 -0.34 6.72
CA LYS A 50 -17.72 1.09 6.66
C LYS A 50 -16.89 1.44 5.42
N SER A 51 -16.29 0.45 4.77
CA SER A 51 -15.36 0.64 3.65
C SER A 51 -15.56 -0.40 2.54
N PRO A 52 -16.80 -0.63 2.05
CA PRO A 52 -17.08 -1.72 1.12
C PRO A 52 -16.37 -1.58 -0.23
N ALA A 53 -15.99 -0.35 -0.61
CA ALA A 53 -15.27 -0.11 -1.86
C ALA A 53 -13.76 -0.41 -1.78
N HIS A 54 -13.21 -0.65 -0.59
CA HIS A 54 -11.77 -0.82 -0.37
C HIS A 54 -11.49 -2.18 0.22
N GLY A 55 -11.57 -3.22 -0.62
CA GLY A 55 -11.49 -4.62 -0.20
C GLY A 55 -10.09 -5.15 0.05
N GLU A 56 -9.05 -4.40 -0.28
CA GLU A 56 -7.65 -4.78 -0.11
C GLU A 56 -6.87 -3.65 0.54
N GLY A 57 -5.82 -3.99 1.26
CA GLY A 57 -4.99 -2.95 1.84
C GLY A 57 -3.63 -3.46 2.32
N PHE A 58 -2.81 -2.50 2.70
CA PHE A 58 -1.52 -2.78 3.32
C PHE A 58 -1.16 -1.70 4.33
N VAL A 59 -0.28 -2.06 5.24
CA VAL A 59 0.22 -1.17 6.28
C VAL A 59 1.74 -1.20 6.27
N VAL A 60 2.34 -0.03 6.25
CA VAL A 60 3.79 0.14 6.35
C VAL A 60 4.11 0.92 7.62
N THR A 61 5.01 0.39 8.43
CA THR A 61 5.48 1.11 9.62
C THR A 61 6.84 1.73 9.34
N PHE A 62 6.94 3.03 9.60
CA PHE A 62 8.18 3.80 9.47
C PHE A 62 8.60 4.37 10.83
N THR A 63 9.90 4.60 11.01
CA THR A 63 10.40 5.30 12.19
C THR A 63 9.89 6.73 12.26
N ASP A 64 9.76 7.39 11.10
CA ASP A 64 9.39 8.80 10.99
C ASP A 64 8.95 9.15 9.56
N ARG A 65 8.57 10.40 9.37
CA ARG A 65 8.18 10.92 8.07
C ARG A 65 9.33 10.89 7.04
N ALA A 66 10.58 11.11 7.47
CA ALA A 66 11.72 11.11 6.54
C ALA A 66 11.88 9.74 5.87
N ALA A 67 11.67 8.66 6.63
CA ALA A 67 11.68 7.29 6.08
C ALA A 67 10.54 7.08 5.08
N HIS A 68 9.35 7.57 5.36
CA HIS A 68 8.21 7.52 4.43
C HIS A 68 8.51 8.28 3.13
N LEU A 69 9.09 9.48 3.21
CA LEU A 69 9.46 10.24 2.04
C LEU A 69 10.52 9.53 1.19
N ALA A 70 11.50 8.90 1.82
CA ALA A 70 12.51 8.10 1.11
C ALA A 70 11.89 6.89 0.41
N TYR A 71 10.93 6.24 1.04
CA TYR A 71 10.14 5.16 0.44
C TYR A 71 9.37 5.65 -0.78
N ASP A 72 8.64 6.76 -0.65
CA ASP A 72 7.86 7.33 -1.76
C ASP A 72 8.74 7.67 -2.97
N ALA A 73 9.94 8.19 -2.72
CA ALA A 73 10.87 8.60 -3.77
C ALA A 73 11.63 7.41 -4.40
N HIS A 74 11.59 6.24 -3.79
CA HIS A 74 12.34 5.08 -4.28
C HIS A 74 11.79 4.62 -5.64
N PRO A 75 12.65 4.37 -6.65
CA PRO A 75 12.19 3.98 -7.99
C PRO A 75 11.32 2.72 -8.01
N LEU A 76 11.63 1.74 -7.17
CA LEU A 76 10.82 0.52 -7.07
C LEU A 76 9.41 0.82 -6.53
N HIS A 77 9.29 1.70 -5.53
CA HIS A 77 8.00 2.14 -5.03
C HIS A 77 7.19 2.83 -6.13
N GLN A 78 7.82 3.74 -6.89
CA GLN A 78 7.14 4.47 -7.95
C GLN A 78 6.63 3.54 -9.04
N ALA A 79 7.43 2.57 -9.46
CA ALA A 79 7.05 1.59 -10.47
C ALA A 79 5.92 0.67 -9.97
N ALA A 80 6.03 0.16 -8.75
CA ALA A 80 5.00 -0.70 -8.16
C ALA A 80 3.71 0.08 -7.88
N GLY A 81 3.81 1.34 -7.46
CA GLY A 81 2.67 2.23 -7.25
C GLY A 81 1.90 2.50 -8.53
N ALA A 82 2.58 2.71 -9.64
CA ALA A 82 1.94 2.86 -10.95
C ALA A 82 1.17 1.60 -11.35
N ARG A 83 1.75 0.42 -11.13
CA ARG A 83 1.07 -0.86 -11.39
C ARG A 83 -0.14 -1.04 -10.47
N LEU A 84 -0.03 -0.64 -9.20
CA LEU A 84 -1.16 -0.69 -8.28
C LEU A 84 -2.33 0.17 -8.77
N CYS A 85 -2.06 1.38 -9.24
CA CYS A 85 -3.08 2.26 -9.81
C CYS A 85 -3.79 1.59 -10.99
N ASP A 86 -3.06 0.88 -11.85
CA ASP A 86 -3.63 0.18 -12.99
C ASP A 86 -4.56 -0.98 -12.57
N LEU A 87 -4.40 -1.51 -11.36
CA LEU A 87 -5.27 -2.56 -10.82
C LEU A 87 -6.53 -2.02 -10.14
N CYS A 88 -6.62 -0.70 -9.93
CA CYS A 88 -7.71 -0.08 -9.17
C CYS A 88 -8.83 0.45 -10.06
N VAL A 89 -10.04 0.37 -9.55
CA VAL A 89 -11.18 1.08 -10.11
C VAL A 89 -10.91 2.58 -9.99
N GLY A 90 -10.96 3.29 -11.11
CA GLY A 90 -10.65 4.72 -11.13
C GLY A 90 -9.17 5.06 -11.00
N GLY A 91 -8.28 4.08 -11.09
CA GLY A 91 -6.84 4.30 -10.98
C GLY A 91 -6.44 4.83 -9.60
N TYR A 92 -5.69 5.92 -9.59
CA TYR A 92 -5.24 6.57 -8.35
C TYR A 92 -6.40 6.94 -7.41
N ASP A 93 -7.55 7.31 -7.94
CA ASP A 93 -8.73 7.67 -7.13
C ASP A 93 -9.33 6.47 -6.39
N GLY A 94 -8.99 5.26 -6.78
CA GLY A 94 -9.40 4.04 -6.08
C GLY A 94 -8.56 3.72 -4.85
N ILE A 95 -7.61 4.57 -4.49
CA ILE A 95 -6.68 4.37 -3.38
C ILE A 95 -6.92 5.44 -2.33
N VAL A 96 -7.06 5.03 -1.07
CA VAL A 96 -7.06 5.94 0.08
C VAL A 96 -5.88 5.62 0.98
N ALA A 97 -5.28 6.65 1.56
CA ALA A 97 -4.14 6.51 2.46
C ALA A 97 -4.37 7.32 3.72
N TYR A 98 -3.99 6.73 4.83
CA TYR A 98 -4.00 7.38 6.14
C TYR A 98 -2.63 7.23 6.78
N ASP A 99 -2.11 8.31 7.33
CA ASP A 99 -0.82 8.35 8.02
C ASP A 99 -1.05 8.69 9.48
N LEU A 100 -0.96 7.68 10.32
CA LEU A 100 -1.17 7.81 11.75
C LEU A 100 0.17 7.95 12.45
N GLU A 101 0.36 9.07 13.15
CA GLU A 101 1.54 9.30 13.99
C GLU A 101 1.29 8.78 15.40
N VAL A 102 2.18 7.93 15.86
CA VAL A 102 2.08 7.29 17.19
C VAL A 102 3.36 7.42 17.99
#